data_64cda68e2fe4e5616df8882e8699323e
#
_entry.id   64cda68e2fe4e5616df8882e8699323e
#
_cell.length_a   1.000
_cell.length_b   1.000
_cell.length_c   1.000
_cell.angle_alpha   90.00
_cell.angle_beta   90.00
_cell.angle_gamma   90.00
#
_symmetry.space_group_name_H-M   'P 1'
#
loop_
_entity.id
_entity.type
_entity.pdbx_description
1 polymer ?
#
loop_
_entity_poly.entity_id
_entity_poly.type
_entity_poly.pdbx_seq_one_letter_code
_entity_poly.pdbx_strand_id
1 'polypeptide(L)'
;MLELPTPPSVDDMEYGKKIVTDLPTPPVTTFEGYRNPNGGYAGTRNILGISTTVQCVTGVLNVAVKRIKEELLPKYPHVDDVVPINHAYGCGVAINAPEAKVPIRALRNLV
;
A
#
# COMPACT_ATOMS: atom_id res chain seq x y z
N MET A 1 26.33 17.14 -27.96
CA MET A 1 25.13 16.46 -27.39
C MET A 1 25.63 15.63 -26.22
N LEU A 2 25.24 15.95 -25.00
CA LEU A 2 25.60 15.15 -23.81
C LEU A 2 24.73 13.93 -23.81
N GLU A 3 25.31 12.74 -23.99
CA GLU A 3 24.64 11.48 -23.79
C GLU A 3 24.41 11.28 -22.29
N LEU A 4 23.16 11.29 -21.87
CA LEU A 4 22.81 10.92 -20.51
C LEU A 4 22.98 9.41 -20.35
N PRO A 5 23.58 8.93 -19.26
CA PRO A 5 23.68 7.50 -19.01
C PRO A 5 22.27 6.91 -18.92
N THR A 6 22.09 5.75 -19.53
CA THR A 6 20.82 5.00 -19.42
C THR A 6 20.56 4.67 -17.95
N PRO A 7 19.44 5.07 -17.37
CA PRO A 7 19.13 4.71 -16.00
C PRO A 7 19.03 3.18 -15.87
N PRO A 8 19.46 2.60 -14.73
CA PRO A 8 19.35 1.17 -14.49
C PRO A 8 17.87 0.76 -14.55
N SER A 9 17.61 -0.42 -15.10
CA SER A 9 16.25 -0.95 -15.12
C SER A 9 15.77 -1.24 -13.69
N VAL A 10 14.47 -1.19 -13.45
CA VAL A 10 13.90 -1.52 -12.13
C VAL A 10 14.22 -2.98 -11.75
N ASP A 11 14.39 -3.86 -12.75
CA ASP A 11 14.75 -5.26 -12.55
C ASP A 11 16.23 -5.42 -12.14
N ASP A 12 17.09 -4.45 -12.47
CA ASP A 12 18.53 -4.44 -12.12
C ASP A 12 18.78 -3.79 -10.74
N MET A 13 17.80 -3.13 -10.17
CA MET A 13 17.92 -2.51 -8.85
C MET A 13 17.84 -3.58 -7.76
N GLU A 14 18.95 -3.82 -7.08
CA GLU A 14 19.03 -4.68 -5.91
C GLU A 14 18.48 -3.97 -4.66
N TYR A 15 17.15 -3.89 -4.55
CA TYR A 15 16.52 -3.33 -3.37
C TYR A 15 16.67 -4.27 -2.17
N GLY A 16 17.18 -3.75 -1.06
CA GLY A 16 17.13 -4.41 0.24
C GLY A 16 18.20 -5.46 0.52
N LYS A 17 19.28 -5.54 -0.27
CA LYS A 17 20.39 -6.47 0.00
C LYS A 17 21.33 -6.04 1.13
N LYS A 18 21.32 -4.79 1.57
CA LYS A 18 22.01 -4.37 2.80
C LYS A 18 21.10 -4.55 4.00
N ILE A 19 21.01 -5.78 4.47
CA ILE A 19 20.45 -6.03 5.79
C ILE A 19 21.50 -5.55 6.79
N VAL A 20 21.17 -4.56 7.60
CA VAL A 20 21.98 -4.19 8.77
C VAL A 20 21.83 -5.30 9.78
N THR A 21 22.82 -6.19 9.85
CA THR A 21 22.78 -7.40 10.68
C THR A 21 23.08 -7.14 12.16
N ASP A 22 23.58 -5.94 12.50
CA ASP A 22 24.08 -5.61 13.85
C ASP A 22 23.12 -4.68 14.62
N LEU A 23 21.83 -4.77 14.38
CA LEU A 23 20.84 -4.05 15.19
C LEU A 23 20.71 -4.73 16.55
N PRO A 24 20.77 -3.97 17.66
CA PRO A 24 20.53 -4.53 18.99
C PRO A 24 19.14 -5.14 19.05
N THR A 25 19.01 -6.27 19.73
CA THR A 25 17.71 -6.90 19.97
C THR A 25 16.79 -5.90 20.69
N PRO A 26 15.60 -5.60 20.15
CA PRO A 26 14.69 -4.68 20.82
C PRO A 26 14.25 -5.26 22.18
N PRO A 27 14.04 -4.42 23.19
CA PRO A 27 13.61 -4.86 24.53
C PRO A 27 12.22 -5.49 24.54
N VAL A 28 11.40 -5.19 23.51
CA VAL A 28 10.06 -5.75 23.31
C VAL A 28 10.05 -6.49 21.98
N THR A 29 9.78 -7.79 22.02
CA THR A 29 9.77 -8.68 20.85
C THR A 29 8.37 -9.13 20.45
N THR A 30 7.35 -8.78 21.23
CA THR A 30 5.95 -9.16 20.99
C THR A 30 5.03 -7.95 21.05
N PHE A 31 3.91 -8.04 20.37
CA PHE A 31 2.86 -7.03 20.41
C PHE A 31 1.48 -7.70 20.30
N GLU A 32 0.44 -7.03 20.78
CA GLU A 32 -0.96 -7.40 20.57
C GLU A 32 -1.39 -7.00 19.16
N GLY A 33 -1.95 -7.94 18.40
CA GLY A 33 -2.30 -7.68 17.01
C GLY A 33 -3.46 -8.51 16.50
N TYR A 34 -3.98 -8.16 15.35
CA TYR A 34 -5.07 -8.86 14.66
C TYR A 34 -4.51 -10.06 13.89
N ARG A 35 -5.02 -11.24 14.19
CA ARG A 35 -4.61 -12.45 13.48
C ARG A 35 -5.22 -12.48 12.08
N ASN A 36 -4.37 -12.65 11.06
CA ASN A 36 -4.84 -12.89 9.71
C ASN A 36 -5.37 -14.34 9.59
N PRO A 37 -6.65 -14.57 9.23
CA PRO A 37 -7.22 -15.89 9.11
C PRO A 37 -6.55 -16.75 8.03
N ASN A 38 -5.96 -16.12 7.03
CA ASN A 38 -5.26 -16.80 5.93
C ASN A 38 -3.77 -17.07 6.23
N GLY A 39 -3.31 -16.80 7.45
CA GLY A 39 -1.89 -16.88 7.81
C GLY A 39 -1.09 -15.67 7.35
N GLY A 40 0.22 -15.70 7.56
CA GLY A 40 1.12 -14.60 7.21
C GLY A 40 1.32 -13.61 8.35
N TYR A 41 1.28 -12.31 8.04
CA TYR A 41 1.58 -11.26 9.01
C TYR A 41 0.37 -10.90 9.87
N ALA A 42 0.61 -10.55 11.13
CA ALA A 42 -0.41 -10.00 12.01
C ALA A 42 -0.61 -8.50 11.72
N GLY A 43 -1.87 -8.06 11.70
CA GLY A 43 -2.21 -6.65 11.59
C GLY A 43 -2.04 -5.93 12.93
N THR A 44 -1.55 -4.70 12.90
CA THR A 44 -1.41 -3.85 14.09
C THR A 44 -2.62 -2.94 14.33
N ARG A 45 -3.48 -2.77 13.33
CA ARG A 45 -4.66 -1.91 13.36
C ARG A 45 -5.78 -2.51 12.52
N ASN A 46 -7.02 -2.33 12.93
CA ASN A 46 -8.20 -2.72 12.17
C ASN A 46 -8.63 -1.58 11.24
N ILE A 47 -8.04 -1.51 10.07
CA ILE A 47 -8.26 -0.44 9.09
C ILE A 47 -9.08 -0.97 7.92
N LEU A 48 -10.13 -0.23 7.54
CA LEU A 48 -10.87 -0.45 6.31
C LEU A 48 -10.20 0.31 5.16
N GLY A 49 -9.58 -0.41 4.22
CA GLY A 49 -9.03 0.16 2.99
C GLY A 49 -10.09 0.20 1.89
N ILE A 50 -10.28 1.34 1.24
CA ILE A 50 -11.17 1.49 0.08
C ILE A 50 -10.32 1.90 -1.12
N SER A 51 -10.29 1.06 -2.15
CA SER A 51 -9.53 1.30 -3.37
C SER A 51 -10.45 1.53 -4.56
N THR A 52 -9.93 2.22 -5.56
CA THR A 52 -10.53 2.30 -6.89
C THR A 52 -9.75 1.42 -7.86
N THR A 53 -10.43 0.95 -8.91
CA THR A 53 -9.78 0.23 -10.01
C THR A 53 -9.18 1.17 -11.06
N VAL A 54 -9.54 2.46 -11.01
CA VAL A 54 -9.07 3.48 -11.94
C VAL A 54 -8.81 4.80 -11.22
N GLN A 55 -7.76 5.52 -11.65
CA GLN A 55 -7.37 6.81 -11.05
C GLN A 55 -8.42 7.91 -11.22
N CYS A 56 -9.18 7.91 -12.32
CA CYS A 56 -10.10 8.99 -12.67
C CYS A 56 -11.15 9.29 -11.60
N VAL A 57 -11.47 8.32 -10.74
CA VAL A 57 -12.47 8.47 -9.68
C VAL A 57 -11.87 8.71 -8.28
N THR A 58 -10.57 8.96 -8.19
CA THR A 58 -9.88 9.23 -6.92
C THR A 58 -10.49 10.40 -6.14
N GLY A 59 -10.89 11.46 -6.83
CA GLY A 59 -11.55 12.60 -6.19
C GLY A 59 -12.88 12.21 -5.51
N VAL A 60 -13.68 11.39 -6.18
CA VAL A 60 -14.94 10.87 -5.63
C VAL A 60 -14.67 9.95 -4.45
N LEU A 61 -13.67 9.09 -4.55
CA LEU A 61 -13.26 8.22 -3.45
C LEU A 61 -12.87 9.03 -2.19
N ASN A 62 -12.07 10.06 -2.35
CA ASN A 62 -11.63 10.88 -1.22
C ASN A 62 -12.82 11.57 -0.50
N VAL A 63 -13.79 12.07 -1.27
CA VAL A 63 -15.02 12.65 -0.71
C VAL A 63 -15.84 11.59 0.01
N ALA A 64 -16.00 10.41 -0.58
CA ALA A 64 -16.74 9.31 0.03
C ALA A 64 -16.08 8.84 1.34
N VAL A 65 -14.75 8.63 1.34
CA VAL A 65 -14.01 8.24 2.54
C VAL A 65 -14.12 9.29 3.65
N LYS A 66 -14.03 10.58 3.31
CA LYS A 66 -14.24 11.66 4.27
C LYS A 66 -15.62 11.55 4.94
N ARG A 67 -16.69 11.40 4.16
CA ARG A 67 -18.05 11.24 4.70
C ARG A 67 -18.21 9.98 5.53
N ILE A 68 -17.62 8.87 5.13
CA ILE A 68 -17.61 7.63 5.90
C ILE A 68 -16.95 7.83 7.27
N LYS A 69 -15.82 8.53 7.31
CA LYS A 69 -15.14 8.87 8.57
C LYS A 69 -16.00 9.73 9.49
N GLU A 70 -16.67 10.73 8.94
CA GLU A 70 -17.48 11.67 9.71
C GLU A 70 -18.82 11.05 10.19
N GLU A 71 -19.50 10.28 9.33
CA GLU A 71 -20.87 9.84 9.55
C GLU A 71 -20.98 8.39 10.07
N LEU A 72 -20.07 7.50 9.65
CA LEU A 72 -20.15 6.08 9.92
C LEU A 72 -19.10 5.59 10.92
N LEU A 73 -17.85 5.99 10.77
CA LEU A 73 -16.76 5.48 11.62
C LEU A 73 -17.06 5.59 13.13
N PRO A 74 -17.69 6.66 13.64
CA PRO A 74 -18.05 6.75 15.05
C PRO A 74 -19.03 5.68 15.54
N LYS A 75 -19.78 5.04 14.63
CA LYS A 75 -20.74 3.97 14.94
C LYS A 75 -20.09 2.58 15.03
N TYR A 76 -18.83 2.47 14.64
CA TYR A 76 -18.09 1.21 14.57
C TYR A 76 -16.79 1.29 15.39
N PRO A 77 -16.86 1.22 16.72
CA PRO A 77 -15.70 1.42 17.60
C PRO A 77 -14.60 0.37 17.44
N HIS A 78 -14.86 -0.72 16.74
CA HIS A 78 -13.87 -1.75 16.45
C HIS A 78 -13.08 -1.50 15.16
N VAL A 79 -13.42 -0.45 14.40
CA VAL A 79 -12.69 -0.03 13.21
C VAL A 79 -11.84 1.18 13.59
N ASP A 80 -10.53 1.05 13.47
CA ASP A 80 -9.59 2.10 13.88
C ASP A 80 -9.59 3.29 12.91
N ASP A 81 -9.71 3.01 11.61
CA ASP A 81 -9.73 4.06 10.58
C ASP A 81 -10.28 3.54 9.25
N VAL A 82 -10.62 4.47 8.37
CA VAL A 82 -10.96 4.21 6.97
C VAL A 82 -10.01 4.98 6.07
N VAL A 83 -9.27 4.32 5.21
CA VAL A 83 -8.24 4.96 4.38
C VAL A 83 -8.50 4.77 2.89
N PRO A 84 -8.33 5.82 2.07
CA PRO A 84 -8.36 5.67 0.62
C PRO A 84 -7.05 5.07 0.15
N ILE A 85 -7.11 3.98 -0.60
CA ILE A 85 -5.96 3.37 -1.26
C ILE A 85 -5.94 3.89 -2.70
N ASN A 86 -5.28 5.03 -2.88
CA ASN A 86 -5.15 5.69 -4.17
C ASN A 86 -3.90 5.19 -4.91
N HIS A 87 -3.99 5.12 -6.22
CA HIS A 87 -2.86 4.85 -7.10
C HIS A 87 -2.84 5.83 -8.27
N ALA A 88 -1.65 6.09 -8.80
CA ALA A 88 -1.44 7.02 -9.90
C ALA A 88 -1.66 6.39 -11.29
N TYR A 89 -2.05 5.16 -11.35
CA TYR A 89 -2.23 4.40 -12.60
C TYR A 89 -3.71 4.15 -12.86
N GLY A 90 -4.10 4.17 -14.11
CA GLY A 90 -5.51 4.01 -14.44
C GLY A 90 -5.75 3.79 -15.91
N CYS A 91 -6.77 4.48 -16.42
CA CYS A 91 -7.17 4.41 -17.83
C CYS A 91 -5.97 4.70 -18.73
N GLY A 92 -5.64 3.80 -19.63
CA GLY A 92 -4.54 3.95 -20.58
C GLY A 92 -3.26 3.16 -20.24
N VAL A 93 -3.16 2.54 -19.08
CA VAL A 93 -2.06 1.61 -18.82
C VAL A 93 -2.42 0.25 -19.43
N ALA A 94 -1.64 -0.18 -20.40
CA ALA A 94 -1.80 -1.52 -20.97
C ALA A 94 -1.50 -2.59 -19.91
N ILE A 95 -2.32 -3.63 -19.84
CA ILE A 95 -2.19 -4.71 -18.85
C ILE A 95 -0.80 -5.34 -18.88
N ASN A 96 -0.19 -5.42 -20.05
CA ASN A 96 1.13 -6.02 -20.25
C ASN A 96 2.26 -4.98 -20.28
N ALA A 97 1.99 -3.71 -19.96
CA ALA A 97 3.04 -2.70 -19.92
C ALA A 97 4.00 -2.99 -18.74
N PRO A 98 5.30 -2.85 -18.94
CA PRO A 98 6.29 -3.02 -17.86
C PRO A 98 5.99 -2.14 -16.65
N GLU A 99 5.49 -0.93 -16.89
CA GLU A 99 5.13 0.05 -15.86
C GLU A 99 3.97 -0.39 -14.97
N ALA A 100 3.11 -1.28 -15.44
CA ALA A 100 1.98 -1.81 -14.66
C ALA A 100 2.42 -2.73 -13.51
N LYS A 101 3.63 -3.29 -13.57
CA LYS A 101 4.14 -4.22 -12.55
C LYS A 101 4.24 -3.58 -11.17
N VAL A 102 4.73 -2.34 -11.08
CA VAL A 102 4.95 -1.65 -9.80
C VAL A 102 3.64 -1.39 -9.05
N PRO A 103 2.61 -0.75 -9.65
CA PRO A 103 1.35 -0.52 -8.96
C PRO A 103 0.62 -1.83 -8.62
N ILE A 104 0.69 -2.84 -9.49
CA ILE A 104 0.08 -4.14 -9.21
C ILE A 104 0.73 -4.80 -7.99
N ARG A 105 2.06 -4.79 -7.90
CA ARG A 105 2.79 -5.31 -6.74
C ARG A 105 2.49 -4.51 -5.47
N ALA A 106 2.43 -3.18 -5.56
CA ALA A 106 2.10 -2.32 -4.44
C ALA A 106 0.71 -2.64 -3.88
N LEU A 107 -0.32 -2.69 -4.74
CA LEU A 107 -1.67 -3.04 -4.33
C LEU A 107 -1.76 -4.46 -3.75
N ARG A 108 -1.09 -5.43 -4.37
CA ARG A 108 -1.05 -6.81 -3.88
C ARG A 108 -0.40 -6.94 -2.49
N ASN A 109 0.55 -6.07 -2.16
CA ASN A 109 1.23 -6.11 -0.86
C ASN A 109 0.46 -5.36 0.24
N LEU A 110 -0.58 -4.59 -0.13
CA LEU A 110 -1.45 -3.89 0.81
C LEU A 110 -2.63 -4.76 1.28
N VAL A 111 -2.99 -5.76 0.51
CA VAL A 111 -4.08 -6.71 0.77
C VAL A 111 -3.51 -8.05 1.20
#